data_8016050a1f3f24bc72c4d13c0e949035
#
_entry.id   8016050a1f3f24bc72c4d13c0e949035
#
_cell.length_a   1.000
_cell.length_b   1.000
_cell.length_c   1.000
_cell.angle_alpha   90.00
_cell.angle_beta   90.00
_cell.angle_gamma   90.00
#
_symmetry.space_group_name_H-M   'P 1'
#
loop_
_entity.id
_entity.type
_entity.pdbx_description
1 polymer ?
#
loop_
_entity_poly.entity_id
_entity_poly.type
_entity_poly.pdbx_seq_one_letter_code
_entity_poly.pdbx_strand_id
1 'polypeptide(L)'
;MDIDKMNFDDVEKRMSEIKEELEKDDADIEALEKEVNQLEARKKQLKESAEKRKTLMQKVASGEGEIVETRTTETNGLEKRANELIENGHITKRALLSTGKIAKPTAVGGISELADVALDIVDDVNAIELSGNGTWEVGYQKTNASADDVTEGNDIVGTGATFDTVKITPAEWGVFDTVSKQVKKMTPLNYLNAVENAALSALRAKASDKIVAAVKASPLAEKRTTVALDQDYLRNLVLGFRAIKNKGNVCLYIAQEDLSALGKVRGTSEKKAIYEISFDPNTTSSGTIQDGGTITRFRILDQLEKGTQLFGQPLTIDMPMWDDYTIDTDESGEFFKKNVIAVRGLQTANADLVVFHGMQVITQA
;
A
#
# COMPACT_ATOMS: atom_id res chain seq x y z
N MET A 1 -11.51 51.16 12.32
CA MET A 1 -11.43 49.75 11.86
C MET A 1 -10.16 49.16 12.43
N ASP A 2 -10.15 47.89 12.89
CA ASP A 2 -8.95 47.30 13.57
C ASP A 2 -8.08 46.63 12.52
N ILE A 3 -7.16 47.38 11.90
CA ILE A 3 -6.30 46.98 10.77
C ILE A 3 -5.38 45.81 11.15
N ASP A 4 -5.03 45.68 12.43
CA ASP A 4 -4.15 44.64 12.93
C ASP A 4 -4.77 43.22 12.87
N LYS A 5 -6.09 43.12 12.75
CA LYS A 5 -6.82 41.84 12.66
C LYS A 5 -7.21 41.41 11.24
N MET A 6 -6.97 42.29 10.25
CA MET A 6 -7.32 42.02 8.86
C MET A 6 -6.44 40.88 8.25
N ASN A 7 -7.06 40.02 7.47
CA ASN A 7 -6.38 39.07 6.63
C ASN A 7 -5.94 39.70 5.29
N PHE A 8 -5.27 38.96 4.43
CA PHE A 8 -4.72 39.49 3.18
C PHE A 8 -5.81 40.00 2.22
N ASP A 9 -6.89 39.25 2.09
CA ASP A 9 -8.03 39.60 1.21
C ASP A 9 -8.79 40.81 1.70
N ASP A 10 -8.94 40.94 3.02
CA ASP A 10 -9.59 42.12 3.64
C ASP A 10 -8.77 43.40 3.42
N VAL A 11 -7.42 43.30 3.47
CA VAL A 11 -6.53 44.41 3.18
C VAL A 11 -6.63 44.86 1.71
N GLU A 12 -6.67 43.90 0.77
CA GLU A 12 -6.79 44.21 -0.66
C GLU A 12 -8.15 44.80 -1.00
N LYS A 13 -9.21 44.30 -0.38
CA LYS A 13 -10.55 44.84 -0.54
C LYS A 13 -10.63 46.26 -0.02
N ARG A 14 -10.09 46.54 1.17
CA ARG A 14 -10.09 47.90 1.72
C ARG A 14 -9.24 48.88 0.90
N MET A 15 -8.12 48.42 0.35
CA MET A 15 -7.32 49.25 -0.57
C MET A 15 -8.06 49.59 -1.87
N SER A 16 -8.92 48.71 -2.38
CA SER A 16 -9.76 49.00 -3.55
C SER A 16 -10.90 49.97 -3.20
N GLU A 17 -11.48 49.85 -2.02
CA GLU A 17 -12.49 50.80 -1.53
C GLU A 17 -11.92 52.23 -1.34
N ILE A 18 -10.72 52.35 -0.78
CA ILE A 18 -10.02 53.64 -0.64
C ILE A 18 -9.73 54.26 -2.01
N LYS A 19 -9.42 53.45 -3.02
CA LYS A 19 -9.22 53.95 -4.38
C LYS A 19 -10.50 54.58 -4.95
N GLU A 20 -11.65 53.95 -4.70
CA GLU A 20 -12.97 54.51 -5.09
C GLU A 20 -13.36 55.72 -4.26
N GLU A 21 -12.92 55.79 -2.99
CA GLU A 21 -13.14 56.98 -2.12
C GLU A 21 -12.29 58.18 -2.56
N LEU A 22 -11.07 57.96 -3.06
CA LEU A 22 -10.18 59.01 -3.59
C LEU A 22 -10.67 59.63 -4.91
N GLU A 23 -11.59 58.98 -5.64
CA GLU A 23 -12.19 59.50 -6.85
C GLU A 23 -13.33 60.49 -6.55
N LYS A 24 -13.70 60.69 -5.28
CA LYS A 24 -14.74 61.65 -4.87
C LYS A 24 -14.12 62.99 -4.48
N ASP A 25 -14.75 64.09 -4.92
CA ASP A 25 -14.25 65.47 -4.70
C ASP A 25 -14.18 65.89 -3.21
N ASP A 26 -14.87 65.21 -2.30
CA ASP A 26 -14.90 65.47 -0.84
C ASP A 26 -14.02 64.55 -0.02
N ALA A 27 -13.03 63.87 -0.59
CA ALA A 27 -12.20 62.90 0.11
C ALA A 27 -11.20 63.59 1.06
N ASP A 28 -11.15 63.11 2.32
CA ASP A 28 -10.14 63.55 3.31
C ASP A 28 -8.80 62.82 3.03
N ILE A 29 -7.98 63.49 2.19
CA ILE A 29 -6.72 62.93 1.66
C ILE A 29 -5.73 62.56 2.78
N GLU A 30 -5.62 63.37 3.86
CA GLU A 30 -4.68 63.12 4.95
C GLU A 30 -5.09 61.89 5.79
N ALA A 31 -6.38 61.68 6.01
CA ALA A 31 -6.88 60.52 6.74
C ALA A 31 -6.73 59.23 5.93
N LEU A 32 -7.02 59.26 4.64
CA LEU A 32 -6.87 58.15 3.72
C LEU A 32 -5.40 57.76 3.50
N GLU A 33 -4.50 58.74 3.43
CA GLU A 33 -3.04 58.46 3.31
C GLU A 33 -2.47 57.72 4.54
N LYS A 34 -2.93 58.09 5.74
CA LYS A 34 -2.53 57.36 6.96
C LYS A 34 -3.08 55.94 6.98
N GLU A 35 -4.32 55.74 6.53
CA GLU A 35 -4.93 54.41 6.45
C GLU A 35 -4.21 53.54 5.41
N VAL A 36 -3.87 54.06 4.24
CA VAL A 36 -3.09 53.37 3.20
C VAL A 36 -1.74 52.94 3.73
N ASN A 37 -1.01 53.82 4.41
CA ASN A 37 0.30 53.48 4.98
C ASN A 37 0.20 52.34 6.02
N GLN A 38 -0.84 52.30 6.83
CA GLN A 38 -1.09 51.20 7.78
C GLN A 38 -1.47 49.90 7.09
N LEU A 39 -2.30 49.94 6.04
CA LEU A 39 -2.66 48.76 5.24
C LEU A 39 -1.48 48.21 4.49
N GLU A 40 -0.58 49.04 3.93
CA GLU A 40 0.66 48.61 3.31
C GLU A 40 1.60 47.93 4.29
N ALA A 41 1.76 48.50 5.49
CA ALA A 41 2.56 47.90 6.55
C ALA A 41 2.01 46.50 6.94
N ARG A 42 0.67 46.42 7.07
CA ARG A 42 0.00 45.16 7.37
C ARG A 42 0.14 44.14 6.24
N LYS A 43 -0.02 44.53 4.98
CA LYS A 43 0.20 43.68 3.78
C LYS A 43 1.62 43.14 3.75
N LYS A 44 2.63 43.97 4.10
CA LYS A 44 4.03 43.53 4.18
C LYS A 44 4.26 42.47 5.27
N GLN A 45 3.69 42.70 6.47
CA GLN A 45 3.76 41.73 7.57
C GLN A 45 3.11 40.40 7.21
N LEU A 46 1.95 40.41 6.55
CA LEU A 46 1.27 39.19 6.12
C LEU A 46 2.09 38.43 5.05
N LYS A 47 2.70 39.14 4.08
CA LYS A 47 3.60 38.52 3.10
C LYS A 47 4.84 37.90 3.76
N GLU A 48 5.53 38.64 4.65
CA GLU A 48 6.69 38.12 5.37
C GLU A 48 6.34 36.89 6.22
N SER A 49 5.16 36.88 6.85
CA SER A 49 4.71 35.73 7.62
C SER A 49 4.37 34.53 6.72
N ALA A 50 3.81 34.74 5.55
CA ALA A 50 3.53 33.71 4.56
C ALA A 50 4.83 33.12 3.97
N GLU A 51 5.82 33.96 3.66
CA GLU A 51 7.15 33.52 3.21
C GLU A 51 7.89 32.74 4.28
N LYS A 52 7.85 33.19 5.52
CA LYS A 52 8.42 32.44 6.66
C LYS A 52 7.78 31.08 6.82
N ARG A 53 6.43 30.98 6.70
CA ARG A 53 5.71 29.71 6.72
C ARG A 53 6.12 28.80 5.55
N LYS A 54 6.23 29.37 4.34
CA LYS A 54 6.68 28.63 3.15
C LYS A 54 8.12 28.12 3.29
N THR A 55 9.02 28.94 3.81
CA THR A 55 10.41 28.57 4.07
C THR A 55 10.52 27.50 5.16
N LEU A 56 9.69 27.60 6.22
CA LEU A 56 9.60 26.57 7.26
C LEU A 56 9.04 25.26 6.70
N MET A 57 7.98 25.32 5.88
CA MET A 57 7.46 24.13 5.20
C MET A 57 8.50 23.49 4.27
N GLN A 58 9.27 24.29 3.53
CA GLN A 58 10.35 23.77 2.69
C GLN A 58 11.47 23.14 3.53
N LYS A 59 11.87 23.76 4.65
CA LYS A 59 12.87 23.18 5.57
C LYS A 59 12.38 21.89 6.23
N VAL A 60 11.10 21.79 6.55
CA VAL A 60 10.49 20.57 7.07
C VAL A 60 10.42 19.49 5.98
N ALA A 61 10.13 19.87 4.73
CA ALA A 61 10.09 18.95 3.60
C ALA A 61 11.49 18.48 3.14
N SER A 62 12.53 19.31 3.31
CA SER A 62 13.93 18.96 2.98
C SER A 62 14.66 18.18 4.07
N GLY A 63 14.10 18.03 5.27
CA GLY A 63 14.72 17.29 6.38
C GLY A 63 15.90 17.99 7.07
N GLU A 64 16.18 19.26 6.76
CA GLU A 64 17.30 20.04 7.34
C GLU A 64 16.95 20.80 8.63
N GLY A 65 15.80 20.53 9.22
CA GLY A 65 15.38 21.14 10.49
C GLY A 65 15.71 20.27 11.69
N GLU A 66 16.36 20.83 12.69
CA GLU A 66 16.52 20.21 14.00
C GLU A 66 15.12 19.92 14.58
N ILE A 67 14.75 18.63 14.64
CA ILE A 67 13.41 18.16 15.03
C ILE A 67 13.28 18.27 16.55
N VAL A 68 12.91 19.42 17.07
CA VAL A 68 12.64 19.57 18.52
C VAL A 68 11.14 19.64 18.84
N GLU A 69 10.26 19.97 17.91
CA GLU A 69 8.82 20.19 18.25
C GLU A 69 7.78 19.32 17.54
N THR A 70 8.15 18.52 16.53
CA THR A 70 7.17 17.64 15.86
C THR A 70 6.96 16.30 16.58
N ARG A 71 7.77 15.99 17.58
CA ARG A 71 7.64 14.76 18.40
C ARG A 71 6.45 14.78 19.36
N THR A 72 5.98 15.94 19.77
CA THR A 72 4.91 16.06 20.77
C THR A 72 3.52 15.77 20.22
N THR A 73 3.26 16.02 18.96
CA THR A 73 1.91 15.78 18.37
C THR A 73 1.71 14.33 17.92
N GLU A 74 2.75 13.68 17.40
CA GLU A 74 2.66 12.25 17.05
C GLU A 74 2.74 11.35 18.29
N THR A 75 3.60 11.69 19.27
CA THR A 75 3.64 11.01 20.56
C THR A 75 2.33 11.16 21.32
N ASN A 76 1.72 12.33 21.35
CA ASN A 76 0.42 12.53 21.99
C ASN A 76 -0.70 11.71 21.33
N GLY A 77 -0.66 11.52 20.01
CA GLY A 77 -1.60 10.67 19.30
C GLY A 77 -1.43 9.19 19.61
N LEU A 78 -0.19 8.71 19.68
CA LEU A 78 0.13 7.33 20.00
C LEU A 78 -0.08 7.00 21.47
N GLU A 79 0.26 7.90 22.38
CA GLU A 79 -0.02 7.77 23.81
C GLU A 79 -1.53 7.76 24.10
N LYS A 80 -2.30 8.60 23.39
CA LYS A 80 -3.75 8.59 23.51
C LYS A 80 -4.35 7.26 23.06
N ARG A 81 -3.88 6.71 21.92
CA ARG A 81 -4.31 5.39 21.43
C ARG A 81 -3.87 4.24 22.34
N ALA A 82 -2.65 4.34 22.91
CA ALA A 82 -2.18 3.36 23.88
C ALA A 82 -3.01 3.38 25.17
N ASN A 83 -3.42 4.56 25.61
CA ASN A 83 -4.33 4.70 26.75
C ASN A 83 -5.73 4.20 26.41
N GLU A 84 -6.24 4.43 25.20
CA GLU A 84 -7.51 3.87 24.73
C GLU A 84 -7.49 2.33 24.72
N LEU A 85 -6.37 1.71 24.30
CA LEU A 85 -6.21 0.25 24.39
C LEU A 85 -6.21 -0.24 25.84
N ILE A 86 -5.54 0.49 26.75
CA ILE A 86 -5.47 0.12 28.15
C ILE A 86 -6.82 0.30 28.87
N GLU A 87 -7.56 1.36 28.52
CA GLU A 87 -8.83 1.71 29.16
C GLU A 87 -10.02 0.96 28.56
N ASN A 88 -10.10 0.88 27.23
CA ASN A 88 -11.26 0.37 26.52
C ASN A 88 -11.07 -1.08 25.99
N GLY A 89 -9.83 -1.57 25.99
CA GLY A 89 -9.51 -2.92 25.54
C GLY A 89 -9.54 -3.14 24.04
N HIS A 90 -9.76 -2.10 23.22
CA HIS A 90 -9.76 -2.22 21.75
C HIS A 90 -9.25 -0.98 21.03
N ILE A 91 -8.70 -1.19 19.86
CA ILE A 91 -8.34 -0.13 18.90
C ILE A 91 -8.88 -0.52 17.53
N THR A 92 -9.47 0.45 16.85
CA THR A 92 -9.85 0.30 15.44
C THR A 92 -8.80 0.97 14.56
N LYS A 93 -8.22 0.23 13.62
CA LYS A 93 -7.22 0.75 12.70
C LYS A 93 -7.48 0.32 11.26
N ARG A 94 -7.51 1.29 10.36
CA ARG A 94 -7.45 1.01 8.92
C ARG A 94 -6.04 0.65 8.53
N ALA A 95 -5.89 -0.33 7.67
CA ALA A 95 -4.74 -0.65 6.88
C ALA A 95 -4.04 -1.97 7.15
N LEU A 96 -4.56 -3.00 6.57
CA LEU A 96 -3.78 -4.16 6.17
C LEU A 96 -2.75 -3.78 5.07
N LEU A 97 -3.04 -2.74 4.31
CA LEU A 97 -2.29 -2.27 3.14
C LEU A 97 -1.69 -0.88 3.37
N SER A 98 -0.97 -0.69 4.43
CA SER A 98 -0.16 0.51 4.50
C SER A 98 1.09 0.31 3.64
N THR A 99 1.18 1.10 2.59
CA THR A 99 2.41 1.23 1.83
C THR A 99 3.60 1.47 2.75
N GLY A 100 4.24 0.41 3.18
CA GLY A 100 5.63 0.26 3.57
C GLY A 100 6.25 1.21 4.58
N LYS A 101 5.49 1.98 5.34
CA LYS A 101 6.07 2.81 6.40
C LYS A 101 5.29 2.69 7.70
N ILE A 102 5.35 1.52 8.31
CA ILE A 102 5.28 1.49 9.76
C ILE A 102 6.53 2.23 10.23
N ALA A 103 6.37 3.44 10.72
CA ALA A 103 7.47 4.16 11.33
C ALA A 103 8.04 3.26 12.42
N LYS A 104 9.25 2.75 12.22
CA LYS A 104 9.93 1.98 13.26
C LYS A 104 10.00 2.87 14.49
N PRO A 105 9.43 2.48 15.63
CA PRO A 105 9.55 3.28 16.83
C PRO A 105 11.04 3.43 17.14
N THR A 106 11.47 4.65 17.39
CA THR A 106 12.81 4.89 17.92
C THR A 106 12.81 4.33 19.35
N ALA A 107 13.20 3.07 19.50
CA ALA A 107 13.13 2.39 20.78
C ALA A 107 14.17 2.93 21.72
N VAL A 108 13.73 3.56 22.77
CA VAL A 108 14.52 3.74 23.99
C VAL A 108 14.30 2.49 24.83
N GLY A 109 15.21 1.53 24.77
CA GLY A 109 15.12 0.27 25.52
C GLY A 109 13.95 -0.64 25.10
N GLY A 110 13.71 -0.76 23.78
CA GLY A 110 12.53 -1.41 23.27
C GLY A 110 12.63 -2.91 23.07
N ILE A 111 11.48 -3.49 22.76
CA ILE A 111 11.33 -4.85 22.28
C ILE A 111 12.08 -4.97 20.95
N SER A 112 12.95 -5.98 20.82
CA SER A 112 13.57 -6.32 19.55
C SER A 112 12.52 -7.00 18.67
N GLU A 113 12.10 -6.33 17.62
CA GLU A 113 11.15 -6.88 16.66
C GLU A 113 11.84 -7.91 15.76
N LEU A 114 11.12 -8.94 15.36
CA LEU A 114 11.57 -9.85 14.31
C LEU A 114 11.70 -9.08 12.99
N ALA A 115 12.59 -9.55 12.12
CA ALA A 115 12.69 -9.02 10.78
C ALA A 115 11.33 -9.10 10.08
N ASP A 116 10.79 -7.94 9.72
CA ASP A 116 9.52 -7.87 9.02
C ASP A 116 9.67 -8.51 7.62
N VAL A 117 8.69 -9.31 7.21
CA VAL A 117 8.56 -9.79 5.83
C VAL A 117 8.02 -8.61 5.01
N ALA A 118 8.92 -7.67 4.72
CA ALA A 118 8.55 -6.33 4.25
C ALA A 118 7.92 -6.31 2.85
N LEU A 119 8.00 -7.41 2.08
CA LEU A 119 7.61 -7.43 0.67
C LEU A 119 6.89 -8.73 0.34
N ASP A 120 5.63 -8.80 0.73
CA ASP A 120 4.73 -9.87 0.32
C ASP A 120 3.87 -9.45 -0.89
N ILE A 121 3.12 -10.38 -1.46
CA ILE A 121 2.22 -10.14 -2.60
C ILE A 121 1.11 -9.15 -2.28
N VAL A 122 0.80 -8.92 -1.00
CA VAL A 122 -0.29 -8.03 -0.54
C VAL A 122 -0.05 -6.58 -0.98
N ASP A 123 1.22 -6.15 -1.07
CA ASP A 123 1.56 -4.79 -1.50
C ASP A 123 1.44 -4.58 -3.02
N ASP A 124 1.38 -5.66 -3.79
CA ASP A 124 1.33 -5.59 -5.26
C ASP A 124 -0.10 -5.66 -5.81
N VAL A 125 -1.04 -6.25 -5.08
CA VAL A 125 -2.42 -6.45 -5.55
C VAL A 125 -3.25 -5.16 -5.50
N ASN A 126 -4.37 -5.15 -6.21
CA ASN A 126 -5.30 -4.04 -6.20
C ASN A 126 -6.21 -4.11 -4.96
N ALA A 127 -5.85 -3.36 -3.94
CA ALA A 127 -6.65 -3.27 -2.72
C ALA A 127 -7.81 -2.31 -2.88
N ILE A 128 -9.00 -2.71 -2.43
CA ILE A 128 -10.24 -1.96 -2.55
C ILE A 128 -10.90 -1.87 -1.18
N GLU A 129 -11.01 -0.65 -0.64
CA GLU A 129 -11.73 -0.43 0.60
C GLU A 129 -13.24 -0.37 0.30
N LEU A 130 -14.00 -1.23 0.96
CA LEU A 130 -15.46 -1.27 0.87
C LEU A 130 -16.07 -0.87 2.21
N SER A 131 -17.24 -0.26 2.16
CA SER A 131 -18.03 0.03 3.36
C SER A 131 -19.31 -0.82 3.34
N GLY A 132 -19.53 -1.60 4.39
CA GLY A 132 -20.71 -2.42 4.58
C GLY A 132 -20.55 -3.86 4.09
N ASN A 133 -21.56 -4.70 4.41
CA ASN A 133 -21.58 -6.11 4.06
C ASN A 133 -22.18 -6.34 2.67
N GLY A 134 -21.42 -6.94 1.78
CA GLY A 134 -21.87 -7.26 0.43
C GLY A 134 -20.83 -8.07 -0.32
N THR A 135 -21.13 -8.48 -1.53
CA THR A 135 -20.20 -9.16 -2.43
C THR A 135 -19.58 -8.13 -3.38
N TRP A 136 -18.30 -8.29 -3.66
CA TRP A 136 -17.64 -7.55 -4.73
C TRP A 136 -17.80 -8.31 -6.04
N GLU A 137 -18.43 -7.67 -7.03
CA GLU A 137 -18.66 -8.29 -8.34
C GLU A 137 -17.95 -7.49 -9.43
N VAL A 138 -17.15 -8.18 -10.24
CA VAL A 138 -16.37 -7.57 -11.34
C VAL A 138 -16.64 -8.35 -12.63
N GLY A 139 -17.03 -7.61 -13.67
CA GLY A 139 -17.12 -8.17 -15.02
C GLY A 139 -15.77 -8.25 -15.70
N TYR A 140 -15.49 -9.34 -16.38
CA TYR A 140 -14.28 -9.51 -17.20
C TYR A 140 -14.60 -9.99 -18.61
N GLN A 141 -13.73 -9.67 -19.55
CA GLN A 141 -13.84 -10.12 -20.92
C GLN A 141 -13.11 -11.46 -21.07
N LYS A 142 -13.81 -12.48 -21.54
CA LYS A 142 -13.29 -13.83 -21.72
C LYS A 142 -12.70 -14.05 -23.11
N THR A 143 -13.37 -13.54 -24.15
CA THR A 143 -12.89 -13.65 -25.53
C THR A 143 -12.99 -12.30 -26.23
N ASN A 144 -12.08 -12.06 -27.18
CA ASN A 144 -12.15 -10.90 -28.07
C ASN A 144 -13.19 -11.15 -29.17
N ALA A 145 -13.75 -10.06 -29.68
CA ALA A 145 -14.50 -10.12 -30.93
C ALA A 145 -13.53 -10.41 -32.10
N SER A 146 -13.96 -11.22 -33.04
CA SER A 146 -13.26 -11.42 -34.31
C SER A 146 -14.08 -10.80 -35.45
N ALA A 147 -13.40 -10.09 -36.33
CA ALA A 147 -13.99 -9.63 -37.57
C ALA A 147 -13.68 -10.65 -38.70
N ASP A 148 -14.60 -10.78 -39.61
CA ASP A 148 -14.43 -11.60 -40.81
C ASP A 148 -14.57 -10.73 -42.08
N ASP A 149 -14.07 -11.22 -43.19
CA ASP A 149 -14.17 -10.50 -44.46
C ASP A 149 -15.64 -10.40 -44.93
N VAL A 150 -16.02 -9.20 -45.35
CA VAL A 150 -17.38 -8.94 -45.81
C VAL A 150 -17.39 -8.91 -47.35
N THR A 151 -18.18 -9.81 -47.94
CA THR A 151 -18.48 -9.78 -49.39
C THR A 151 -19.80 -9.07 -49.61
N GLU A 152 -19.85 -8.17 -50.58
CA GLU A 152 -21.06 -7.42 -50.92
C GLU A 152 -22.23 -8.37 -51.20
N GLY A 153 -23.35 -8.16 -50.52
CA GLY A 153 -24.56 -8.99 -50.63
C GLY A 153 -24.66 -10.17 -49.71
N ASN A 154 -23.64 -10.42 -48.86
CA ASN A 154 -23.70 -11.46 -47.83
C ASN A 154 -23.81 -10.86 -46.42
N ASP A 155 -24.31 -11.67 -45.48
CA ASP A 155 -24.40 -11.30 -44.07
C ASP A 155 -22.99 -11.10 -43.48
N ILE A 156 -22.88 -10.14 -42.57
CA ILE A 156 -21.65 -9.92 -41.82
C ILE A 156 -21.50 -11.05 -40.78
N VAL A 157 -20.49 -11.90 -40.98
CA VAL A 157 -20.17 -13.03 -40.13
C VAL A 157 -19.00 -12.65 -39.22
N GLY A 158 -19.28 -12.17 -38.04
CA GLY A 158 -18.28 -11.87 -37.02
C GLY A 158 -18.68 -12.51 -35.67
N THR A 159 -17.70 -12.85 -34.85
CA THR A 159 -17.97 -13.35 -33.50
C THR A 159 -17.84 -12.22 -32.50
N GLY A 160 -18.88 -12.00 -31.70
CA GLY A 160 -18.86 -10.99 -30.63
C GLY A 160 -17.93 -11.36 -29.47
N ALA A 161 -17.47 -10.38 -28.72
CA ALA A 161 -16.76 -10.59 -27.48
C ALA A 161 -17.68 -11.23 -26.43
N THR A 162 -17.14 -12.12 -25.61
CA THR A 162 -17.87 -12.73 -24.47
C THR A 162 -17.39 -12.16 -23.15
N PHE A 163 -18.33 -11.93 -22.26
CA PHE A 163 -18.08 -11.39 -20.93
C PHE A 163 -18.63 -12.34 -19.88
N ASP A 164 -18.02 -12.32 -18.70
CA ASP A 164 -18.44 -13.09 -17.53
C ASP A 164 -18.14 -12.28 -16.27
N THR A 165 -18.56 -12.74 -15.08
CA THR A 165 -18.40 -12.04 -13.82
C THR A 165 -17.72 -12.90 -12.76
N VAL A 166 -16.85 -12.29 -11.96
CA VAL A 166 -16.28 -12.87 -10.74
C VAL A 166 -16.95 -12.25 -9.53
N LYS A 167 -17.31 -13.07 -8.55
CA LYS A 167 -17.88 -12.64 -7.26
C LYS A 167 -16.92 -12.98 -6.14
N ILE A 168 -16.50 -11.96 -5.41
CA ILE A 168 -15.67 -12.12 -4.23
C ILE A 168 -16.54 -11.87 -3.00
N THR A 169 -16.67 -12.90 -2.16
CA THR A 169 -17.45 -12.84 -0.92
C THR A 169 -16.55 -12.53 0.26
N PRO A 170 -17.03 -11.78 1.27
CA PRO A 170 -16.24 -11.51 2.47
C PRO A 170 -15.84 -12.80 3.18
N ALA A 171 -14.61 -12.83 3.68
CA ALA A 171 -14.10 -13.87 4.54
C ALA A 171 -13.40 -13.21 5.73
N GLU A 172 -13.67 -13.70 6.93
CA GLU A 172 -13.08 -13.21 8.16
C GLU A 172 -11.89 -14.10 8.55
N TRP A 173 -10.81 -13.49 8.97
CA TRP A 173 -9.68 -14.17 9.61
C TRP A 173 -9.11 -13.32 10.71
N GLY A 174 -8.43 -13.97 11.64
CA GLY A 174 -7.89 -13.28 12.79
C GLY A 174 -6.64 -13.93 13.34
N VAL A 175 -5.98 -13.21 14.19
CA VAL A 175 -4.87 -13.66 15.01
C VAL A 175 -5.29 -13.61 16.47
N PHE A 176 -4.87 -14.60 17.23
CA PHE A 176 -5.02 -14.63 18.67
C PHE A 176 -3.67 -14.91 19.31
N ASP A 177 -3.28 -14.06 20.24
CA ASP A 177 -2.03 -14.21 20.99
C ASP A 177 -2.23 -13.88 22.47
N THR A 178 -1.29 -14.29 23.30
CA THR A 178 -1.28 -13.97 24.72
C THR A 178 0.01 -13.26 25.11
N VAL A 179 -0.13 -12.05 25.63
CA VAL A 179 0.98 -11.19 26.01
C VAL A 179 1.12 -11.17 27.53
N SER A 180 2.35 -11.34 28.05
CA SER A 180 2.61 -11.24 29.48
C SER A 180 2.26 -9.86 30.04
N LYS A 181 1.64 -9.77 31.20
CA LYS A 181 1.39 -8.50 31.91
C LYS A 181 2.66 -7.70 32.22
N GLN A 182 3.83 -8.33 32.15
CA GLN A 182 5.10 -7.59 32.25
C GLN A 182 5.30 -6.63 31.08
N VAL A 183 4.82 -6.98 29.87
CA VAL A 183 4.87 -6.11 28.68
C VAL A 183 4.00 -4.86 28.89
N LYS A 184 2.87 -4.98 29.59
CA LYS A 184 2.02 -3.83 29.96
C LYS A 184 2.72 -2.84 30.90
N LYS A 185 3.73 -3.26 31.65
CA LYS A 185 4.54 -2.37 32.51
C LYS A 185 5.56 -1.54 31.71
N MET A 186 5.79 -1.89 30.45
CA MET A 186 6.57 -1.06 29.53
C MET A 186 5.80 0.23 29.22
N THR A 187 6.47 1.20 28.62
CA THR A 187 5.79 2.43 28.22
C THR A 187 4.59 2.08 27.32
N PRO A 188 3.41 2.72 27.51
CA PRO A 188 2.21 2.43 26.72
C PRO A 188 2.48 2.44 25.20
N LEU A 189 3.34 3.33 24.75
CA LEU A 189 3.76 3.45 23.35
C LEU A 189 4.46 2.18 22.84
N ASN A 190 5.43 1.65 23.58
CA ASN A 190 6.17 0.44 23.18
C ASN A 190 5.26 -0.79 23.20
N TYR A 191 4.36 -0.89 24.17
CA TYR A 191 3.37 -1.94 24.23
C TYR A 191 2.43 -1.94 23.02
N LEU A 192 1.84 -0.77 22.71
CA LEU A 192 0.95 -0.61 21.59
C LEU A 192 1.61 -0.99 20.28
N ASN A 193 2.81 -0.46 20.02
CA ASN A 193 3.54 -0.75 18.78
C ASN A 193 3.88 -2.23 18.64
N ALA A 194 4.34 -2.88 19.71
CA ALA A 194 4.65 -4.31 19.68
C ALA A 194 3.41 -5.17 19.36
N VAL A 195 2.28 -4.85 19.97
CA VAL A 195 1.01 -5.55 19.70
C VAL A 195 0.54 -5.32 18.27
N GLU A 196 0.54 -4.07 17.81
CA GLU A 196 0.11 -3.74 16.45
C GLU A 196 1.00 -4.41 15.40
N ASN A 197 2.31 -4.34 15.55
CA ASN A 197 3.25 -4.89 14.58
C ASN A 197 3.12 -6.43 14.49
N ALA A 198 3.05 -7.10 15.63
CA ALA A 198 2.89 -8.56 15.67
C ALA A 198 1.56 -9.01 15.03
N ALA A 199 0.46 -8.32 15.34
CA ALA A 199 -0.85 -8.64 14.78
C ALA A 199 -0.90 -8.32 13.27
N LEU A 200 -0.37 -7.17 12.85
CA LEU A 200 -0.31 -6.80 11.43
C LEU A 200 0.52 -7.80 10.61
N SER A 201 1.70 -8.19 11.11
CA SER A 201 2.55 -9.17 10.44
C SER A 201 1.81 -10.51 10.24
N ALA A 202 1.13 -11.00 11.26
CA ALA A 202 0.35 -12.24 11.17
C ALA A 202 -0.83 -12.13 10.21
N LEU A 203 -1.56 -11.01 10.20
CA LEU A 203 -2.67 -10.78 9.29
C LEU A 203 -2.20 -10.63 7.85
N ARG A 204 -1.07 -9.95 7.61
CA ARG A 204 -0.45 -9.85 6.27
C ARG A 204 -0.01 -11.20 5.74
N ALA A 205 0.63 -12.03 6.58
CA ALA A 205 1.00 -13.40 6.21
C ALA A 205 -0.23 -14.20 5.79
N LYS A 206 -1.34 -14.07 6.54
CA LYS A 206 -2.59 -14.75 6.20
C LYS A 206 -3.25 -14.20 4.93
N ALA A 207 -3.18 -12.91 4.70
CA ALA A 207 -3.66 -12.29 3.45
C ALA A 207 -2.87 -12.80 2.25
N SER A 208 -1.53 -12.89 2.36
CA SER A 208 -0.65 -13.47 1.34
C SER A 208 -1.02 -14.93 1.03
N ASP A 209 -1.24 -15.77 2.06
CA ASP A 209 -1.74 -17.15 1.90
C ASP A 209 -3.05 -17.19 1.10
N LYS A 210 -3.99 -16.30 1.42
CA LYS A 210 -5.29 -16.23 0.76
C LYS A 210 -5.17 -15.82 -0.71
N ILE A 211 -4.35 -14.82 -1.00
CA ILE A 211 -4.08 -14.37 -2.37
C ILE A 211 -3.46 -15.50 -3.21
N VAL A 212 -2.42 -16.15 -2.68
CA VAL A 212 -1.75 -17.26 -3.37
C VAL A 212 -2.72 -18.42 -3.61
N ALA A 213 -3.53 -18.78 -2.62
CA ALA A 213 -4.55 -19.83 -2.73
C ALA A 213 -5.62 -19.47 -3.77
N ALA A 214 -6.10 -18.23 -3.77
CA ALA A 214 -7.09 -17.74 -4.73
C ALA A 214 -6.56 -17.82 -6.16
N VAL A 215 -5.33 -17.32 -6.41
CA VAL A 215 -4.71 -17.40 -7.75
C VAL A 215 -4.53 -18.85 -8.21
N LYS A 216 -4.06 -19.75 -7.33
CA LYS A 216 -3.91 -21.17 -7.64
C LYS A 216 -5.23 -21.87 -7.98
N ALA A 217 -6.32 -21.48 -7.29
CA ALA A 217 -7.65 -22.07 -7.47
C ALA A 217 -8.43 -21.42 -8.61
N SER A 218 -8.14 -20.18 -8.97
CA SER A 218 -8.91 -19.40 -9.95
C SER A 218 -8.93 -20.06 -11.34
N PRO A 219 -10.11 -20.21 -11.96
CA PRO A 219 -10.21 -20.67 -13.34
C PRO A 219 -9.75 -19.62 -14.36
N LEU A 220 -9.54 -18.37 -13.93
CA LEU A 220 -9.03 -17.29 -14.76
C LEU A 220 -7.51 -17.31 -14.91
N ALA A 221 -6.81 -18.01 -14.00
CA ALA A 221 -5.36 -18.18 -14.10
C ALA A 221 -4.99 -19.18 -15.20
N GLU A 222 -4.02 -18.82 -16.02
CA GLU A 222 -3.46 -19.76 -17.00
C GLU A 222 -2.57 -20.77 -16.26
N LYS A 223 -2.87 -22.07 -16.41
CA LYS A 223 -2.08 -23.14 -15.78
C LYS A 223 -1.07 -23.68 -16.76
N ARG A 224 0.20 -23.56 -16.42
CA ARG A 224 1.34 -24.10 -17.18
C ARG A 224 2.01 -25.21 -16.37
N THR A 225 1.86 -26.43 -16.81
CA THR A 225 2.42 -27.61 -16.13
C THR A 225 3.70 -28.08 -16.82
N THR A 226 4.55 -28.78 -16.08
CA THR A 226 5.80 -29.41 -16.60
C THR A 226 6.79 -28.43 -17.22
N VAL A 227 6.95 -27.24 -16.63
CA VAL A 227 7.93 -26.23 -17.07
C VAL A 227 9.27 -26.52 -16.40
N ALA A 228 10.32 -26.71 -17.20
CA ALA A 228 11.66 -26.88 -16.68
C ALA A 228 12.34 -25.57 -16.35
N LEU A 229 13.15 -25.52 -15.26
CA LEU A 229 14.04 -24.41 -14.96
C LEU A 229 15.34 -24.54 -15.77
N ASP A 230 15.24 -24.25 -17.06
CA ASP A 230 16.34 -24.32 -18.01
C ASP A 230 16.87 -22.96 -18.45
N GLN A 231 17.75 -22.93 -19.43
CA GLN A 231 18.34 -21.68 -19.97
C GLN A 231 17.33 -20.77 -20.67
N ASP A 232 16.21 -21.29 -21.16
CA ASP A 232 15.18 -20.53 -21.87
C ASP A 232 13.96 -20.19 -21.03
N TYR A 233 13.97 -20.59 -19.75
CA TYR A 233 12.82 -20.44 -18.84
C TYR A 233 12.25 -19.01 -18.81
N LEU A 234 13.08 -18.04 -18.48
CA LEU A 234 12.62 -16.64 -18.33
C LEU A 234 12.11 -16.06 -19.64
N ARG A 235 12.80 -16.36 -20.74
CA ARG A 235 12.42 -15.92 -22.08
C ARG A 235 11.07 -16.51 -22.50
N ASN A 236 10.89 -17.80 -22.32
CA ASN A 236 9.64 -18.49 -22.63
C ASN A 236 8.48 -18.01 -21.75
N LEU A 237 8.77 -17.67 -20.51
CA LEU A 237 7.79 -17.13 -19.58
C LEU A 237 7.29 -15.76 -20.05
N VAL A 238 8.22 -14.83 -20.35
CA VAL A 238 7.88 -13.46 -20.74
C VAL A 238 7.27 -13.43 -22.14
N LEU A 239 7.77 -14.19 -23.12
CA LEU A 239 7.21 -14.27 -24.47
C LEU A 239 5.84 -14.95 -24.48
N GLY A 240 5.60 -15.90 -23.60
CA GLY A 240 4.33 -16.59 -23.47
C GLY A 240 3.25 -15.80 -22.73
N PHE A 241 3.60 -14.71 -22.06
CA PHE A 241 2.66 -13.87 -21.32
C PHE A 241 2.28 -12.62 -22.13
N ARG A 242 0.99 -12.39 -22.28
CA ARG A 242 0.48 -11.17 -22.91
C ARG A 242 0.02 -10.20 -21.84
N ALA A 243 0.84 -9.20 -21.56
CA ALA A 243 0.51 -8.16 -20.61
C ALA A 243 -0.76 -7.40 -20.98
N ILE A 244 -1.60 -7.19 -19.99
CA ILE A 244 -2.85 -6.45 -20.12
C ILE A 244 -2.55 -4.96 -19.92
N LYS A 245 -3.08 -4.14 -20.80
CA LYS A 245 -2.87 -2.68 -20.76
C LYS A 245 -3.43 -2.09 -19.44
N ASN A 246 -2.68 -1.21 -18.81
CA ASN A 246 -3.03 -0.49 -17.58
C ASN A 246 -3.17 -1.36 -16.31
N LYS A 247 -2.60 -2.57 -16.31
CA LYS A 247 -2.59 -3.45 -15.11
C LYS A 247 -1.21 -3.58 -14.45
N GLY A 248 -0.37 -2.57 -14.64
CA GLY A 248 0.95 -2.52 -14.00
C GLY A 248 2.01 -3.42 -14.63
N ASN A 249 3.11 -3.57 -13.94
CA ASN A 249 4.25 -4.37 -14.39
C ASN A 249 4.06 -5.84 -14.07
N VAL A 250 4.72 -6.68 -14.84
CA VAL A 250 4.77 -8.13 -14.60
C VAL A 250 5.74 -8.43 -13.47
N CYS A 251 5.38 -9.37 -12.61
CA CYS A 251 6.21 -9.86 -11.51
C CYS A 251 6.22 -11.39 -11.48
N LEU A 252 7.38 -11.96 -11.15
CA LEU A 252 7.57 -13.38 -10.90
C LEU A 252 7.58 -13.61 -9.39
N TYR A 253 6.62 -14.35 -8.88
CA TYR A 253 6.59 -14.80 -7.49
C TYR A 253 7.15 -16.23 -7.45
N ILE A 254 8.16 -16.44 -6.64
CA ILE A 254 8.97 -17.67 -6.66
C ILE A 254 9.38 -18.07 -5.24
N ALA A 255 9.50 -19.37 -5.00
CA ALA A 255 10.08 -19.89 -3.77
C ALA A 255 11.62 -19.67 -3.76
N GLN A 256 12.19 -19.46 -2.58
CA GLN A 256 13.63 -19.23 -2.42
C GLN A 256 14.48 -20.36 -3.04
N GLU A 257 14.02 -21.61 -2.93
CA GLU A 257 14.71 -22.77 -3.48
C GLU A 257 14.77 -22.76 -5.00
N ASP A 258 13.67 -22.38 -5.65
CA ASP A 258 13.58 -22.31 -7.11
C ASP A 258 14.41 -21.14 -7.66
N LEU A 259 14.43 -20.01 -6.97
CA LEU A 259 15.30 -18.89 -7.32
C LEU A 259 16.78 -19.30 -7.22
N SER A 260 17.15 -20.05 -6.18
CA SER A 260 18.49 -20.62 -6.04
C SER A 260 18.83 -21.61 -7.15
N ALA A 261 17.86 -22.39 -7.62
CA ALA A 261 18.01 -23.29 -8.74
C ALA A 261 18.25 -22.53 -10.06
N LEU A 262 17.48 -21.48 -10.33
CA LEU A 262 17.70 -20.58 -11.47
C LEU A 262 19.09 -19.95 -11.48
N GLY A 263 19.57 -19.50 -10.32
CA GLY A 263 20.93 -18.94 -10.19
C GLY A 263 22.05 -19.94 -10.49
N LYS A 264 21.76 -21.24 -10.51
CA LYS A 264 22.72 -22.33 -10.85
C LYS A 264 22.68 -22.74 -12.32
N VAL A 265 21.72 -22.29 -13.10
CA VAL A 265 21.60 -22.66 -14.52
C VAL A 265 22.80 -22.10 -15.30
N ARG A 266 23.41 -22.97 -16.07
CA ARG A 266 24.60 -22.67 -16.89
C ARG A 266 24.34 -23.09 -18.32
N GLY A 267 24.96 -22.40 -19.28
CA GLY A 267 25.04 -22.87 -20.66
C GLY A 267 25.91 -24.14 -20.81
N THR A 268 25.73 -24.81 -21.90
CA THR A 268 26.33 -26.14 -22.15
C THR A 268 27.87 -26.17 -22.00
N SER A 269 28.53 -25.02 -22.13
CA SER A 269 30.00 -24.90 -22.00
C SER A 269 30.43 -23.68 -21.18
N GLU A 270 29.51 -23.06 -20.47
CA GLU A 270 29.76 -21.81 -19.75
C GLU A 270 29.93 -22.00 -18.25
N LYS A 271 30.90 -21.28 -17.66
CA LYS A 271 31.11 -21.24 -16.20
C LYS A 271 30.22 -20.19 -15.53
N LYS A 272 29.78 -19.16 -16.27
CA LYS A 272 28.94 -18.07 -15.75
C LYS A 272 27.47 -18.54 -15.71
N ALA A 273 26.75 -18.07 -14.69
CA ALA A 273 25.29 -18.23 -14.65
C ALA A 273 24.65 -17.48 -15.82
N ILE A 274 23.61 -18.07 -16.42
CA ILE A 274 22.85 -17.41 -17.47
C ILE A 274 22.00 -16.30 -16.87
N TYR A 275 21.36 -16.59 -15.74
CA TYR A 275 20.51 -15.62 -15.05
C TYR A 275 21.34 -14.73 -14.13
N GLU A 276 21.25 -13.43 -14.35
CA GLU A 276 21.80 -12.42 -13.45
C GLU A 276 20.68 -12.01 -12.48
N ILE A 277 20.86 -12.34 -11.20
CA ILE A 277 19.91 -12.04 -10.13
C ILE A 277 20.46 -10.88 -9.34
N SER A 278 19.72 -9.78 -9.29
CA SER A 278 20.05 -8.58 -8.53
C SER A 278 18.99 -8.34 -7.47
N PHE A 279 19.37 -8.33 -6.21
CA PHE A 279 18.47 -8.02 -5.09
C PHE A 279 18.36 -6.52 -4.86
N ASP A 280 17.20 -6.08 -4.41
CA ASP A 280 17.00 -4.70 -3.99
C ASP A 280 17.85 -4.38 -2.76
N PRO A 281 18.49 -3.19 -2.69
CA PRO A 281 19.46 -2.88 -1.61
C PRO A 281 18.91 -3.00 -0.19
N ASN A 282 17.61 -2.82 -0.03
CA ASN A 282 16.95 -2.77 1.28
C ASN A 282 16.23 -4.06 1.66
N THR A 283 16.21 -5.05 0.76
CA THR A 283 15.44 -6.29 0.98
C THR A 283 16.14 -7.48 0.36
N THR A 284 16.03 -8.63 1.00
CA THR A 284 16.55 -9.91 0.45
C THR A 284 15.44 -10.74 -0.22
N SER A 285 14.20 -10.22 -0.24
CA SER A 285 13.04 -10.94 -0.76
C SER A 285 12.54 -10.43 -2.11
N SER A 286 13.09 -9.33 -2.64
CA SER A 286 12.73 -8.80 -3.95
C SER A 286 13.95 -8.38 -4.78
N GLY A 287 13.74 -8.27 -6.08
CA GLY A 287 14.80 -7.83 -6.99
C GLY A 287 14.41 -8.00 -8.45
N THR A 288 15.43 -8.08 -9.28
CA THR A 288 15.30 -8.32 -10.72
C THR A 288 16.11 -9.52 -11.15
N ILE A 289 15.54 -10.31 -12.05
CA ILE A 289 16.19 -11.40 -12.75
C ILE A 289 16.31 -11.05 -14.22
N GLN A 290 17.49 -11.24 -14.78
CA GLN A 290 17.80 -10.89 -16.16
C GLN A 290 18.42 -12.06 -16.90
N ASP A 291 18.00 -12.25 -18.16
CA ASP A 291 18.57 -13.16 -19.14
C ASP A 291 18.83 -12.38 -20.43
N GLY A 292 20.09 -11.99 -20.65
CA GLY A 292 20.61 -11.46 -21.91
C GLY A 292 19.87 -10.29 -22.60
N GLY A 293 18.76 -9.82 -22.08
CA GLY A 293 17.91 -8.78 -22.67
C GLY A 293 16.49 -8.82 -22.15
N THR A 294 16.10 -9.91 -21.48
CA THR A 294 14.82 -10.02 -20.81
C THR A 294 15.01 -9.71 -19.33
N ILE A 295 14.34 -8.70 -18.82
CA ILE A 295 14.39 -8.29 -17.40
C ILE A 295 13.01 -8.45 -16.80
N THR A 296 12.94 -9.13 -15.65
CA THR A 296 11.68 -9.31 -14.91
C THR A 296 11.91 -9.06 -13.43
N ARG A 297 10.96 -8.42 -12.77
CA ARG A 297 10.95 -8.31 -11.31
C ARG A 297 10.58 -9.64 -10.70
N PHE A 298 11.20 -9.97 -9.58
CA PHE A 298 10.81 -11.13 -8.80
C PHE A 298 10.56 -10.74 -7.34
N ARG A 299 9.72 -11.57 -6.68
CA ARG A 299 9.55 -11.57 -5.23
C ARG A 299 9.59 -13.00 -4.71
N ILE A 300 10.28 -13.18 -3.61
CA ILE A 300 10.29 -14.45 -2.89
C ILE A 300 9.06 -14.49 -1.99
N LEU A 301 8.29 -15.56 -2.07
CA LEU A 301 7.15 -15.81 -1.21
C LEU A 301 7.34 -17.13 -0.47
N ASP A 302 7.27 -17.07 0.86
CA ASP A 302 7.33 -18.27 1.73
C ASP A 302 6.07 -19.14 1.60
N GLN A 303 4.96 -18.60 1.06
CA GLN A 303 3.70 -19.30 0.81
C GLN A 303 3.74 -20.17 -0.45
N LEU A 304 4.80 -20.08 -1.23
CA LEU A 304 4.98 -20.89 -2.42
C LEU A 304 5.84 -22.12 -2.10
N GLU A 305 5.28 -23.27 -2.42
CA GLU A 305 6.03 -24.53 -2.37
C GLU A 305 7.04 -24.59 -3.53
N LYS A 306 8.16 -25.27 -3.28
CA LYS A 306 9.13 -25.58 -4.32
C LYS A 306 8.44 -26.19 -5.55
N GLY A 307 8.82 -25.72 -6.71
CA GLY A 307 8.25 -26.17 -7.98
C GLY A 307 6.95 -25.49 -8.37
N THR A 308 6.47 -24.51 -7.58
CA THR A 308 5.31 -23.72 -7.94
C THR A 308 5.66 -22.24 -7.98
N GLN A 309 5.42 -21.59 -9.10
CA GLN A 309 5.65 -20.17 -9.28
C GLN A 309 4.38 -19.48 -9.80
N LEU A 310 4.24 -18.19 -9.50
CA LEU A 310 3.20 -17.35 -10.06
C LEU A 310 3.85 -16.26 -10.92
N PHE A 311 3.33 -16.04 -12.12
CA PHE A 311 3.85 -15.04 -13.03
C PHE A 311 2.70 -14.24 -13.64
N GLY A 312 2.80 -12.94 -13.64
CA GLY A 312 1.77 -12.09 -14.25
C GLY A 312 1.74 -10.68 -13.67
N GLN A 313 0.61 -10.03 -13.85
CA GLN A 313 0.36 -8.67 -13.39
C GLN A 313 -0.46 -8.68 -12.10
N PRO A 314 0.12 -8.38 -10.94
CA PRO A 314 -0.57 -8.50 -9.65
C PRO A 314 -1.78 -7.55 -9.51
N LEU A 315 -1.81 -6.41 -10.20
CA LEU A 315 -2.98 -5.53 -10.24
C LEU A 315 -4.21 -6.13 -10.95
N THR A 316 -4.12 -7.38 -11.44
CA THR A 316 -5.26 -8.14 -11.92
C THR A 316 -5.97 -8.94 -10.81
N ILE A 317 -5.41 -8.93 -9.62
CA ILE A 317 -5.99 -9.53 -8.42
C ILE A 317 -6.64 -8.41 -7.62
N ASP A 318 -7.95 -8.48 -7.40
CA ASP A 318 -8.66 -7.58 -6.52
C ASP A 318 -8.70 -8.17 -5.11
N MET A 319 -8.42 -7.31 -4.13
CA MET A 319 -8.53 -7.63 -2.71
C MET A 319 -9.48 -6.63 -2.04
N PRO A 320 -10.79 -6.86 -2.09
CA PRO A 320 -11.75 -6.09 -1.34
C PRO A 320 -11.61 -6.32 0.17
N MET A 321 -11.60 -5.23 0.93
CA MET A 321 -11.58 -5.19 2.38
C MET A 321 -12.87 -4.54 2.86
N TRP A 322 -13.68 -5.30 3.62
CA TRP A 322 -14.99 -4.85 4.07
C TRP A 322 -14.97 -4.12 5.39
N ASP A 323 -14.04 -4.49 6.28
CA ASP A 323 -13.90 -3.89 7.58
C ASP A 323 -12.47 -3.42 7.85
N ASP A 324 -12.39 -2.43 8.72
CA ASP A 324 -11.12 -2.04 9.29
C ASP A 324 -10.57 -3.17 10.18
N TYR A 325 -9.26 -3.24 10.25
CA TYR A 325 -8.58 -4.11 11.17
C TYR A 325 -8.84 -3.68 12.63
N THR A 326 -9.25 -4.63 13.47
CA THR A 326 -9.52 -4.38 14.89
C THR A 326 -8.57 -5.17 15.77
N ILE A 327 -8.07 -4.55 16.84
CA ILE A 327 -7.35 -5.22 17.93
C ILE A 327 -8.18 -5.11 19.20
N ASP A 328 -8.57 -6.26 19.73
CA ASP A 328 -9.24 -6.38 21.02
C ASP A 328 -8.32 -6.99 22.05
N THR A 329 -8.46 -6.58 23.31
CA THR A 329 -7.72 -7.18 24.42
C THR A 329 -8.67 -7.65 25.52
N ASP A 330 -8.36 -8.81 26.12
CA ASP A 330 -9.09 -9.36 27.27
C ASP A 330 -8.12 -9.82 28.35
N GLU A 331 -8.43 -9.43 29.58
CA GLU A 331 -7.66 -9.79 30.78
C GLU A 331 -8.48 -10.65 31.77
N SER A 332 -9.70 -11.03 31.41
CA SER A 332 -10.65 -11.73 32.30
C SER A 332 -10.49 -13.25 32.30
N GLY A 333 -11.21 -13.92 33.16
CA GLY A 333 -11.36 -15.37 33.19
C GLY A 333 -10.05 -16.15 33.39
N GLU A 334 -9.72 -17.00 32.41
CA GLU A 334 -8.49 -17.83 32.45
C GLU A 334 -7.21 -17.01 32.34
N PHE A 335 -7.25 -15.89 31.59
CA PHE A 335 -6.09 -15.02 31.34
C PHE A 335 -5.65 -14.32 32.64
N PHE A 336 -6.61 -13.98 33.51
CA PHE A 336 -6.32 -13.45 34.84
C PHE A 336 -5.49 -14.41 35.68
N LYS A 337 -5.86 -15.71 35.67
CA LYS A 337 -5.14 -16.75 36.45
C LYS A 337 -3.71 -16.96 35.94
N LYS A 338 -3.49 -16.82 34.61
CA LYS A 338 -2.18 -17.00 33.98
C LYS A 338 -1.31 -15.74 34.01
N ASN A 339 -1.83 -14.62 34.51
CA ASN A 339 -1.16 -13.31 34.48
C ASN A 339 -0.74 -12.86 33.08
N VAL A 340 -1.59 -13.13 32.08
CA VAL A 340 -1.43 -12.72 30.70
C VAL A 340 -2.61 -11.89 30.21
N ILE A 341 -2.43 -11.20 29.10
CA ILE A 341 -3.45 -10.46 28.37
C ILE A 341 -3.67 -11.20 27.07
N ALA A 342 -4.90 -11.55 26.77
CA ALA A 342 -5.26 -12.05 25.45
C ALA A 342 -5.39 -10.87 24.48
N VAL A 343 -4.85 -11.03 23.29
CA VAL A 343 -4.92 -10.05 22.19
C VAL A 343 -5.51 -10.75 20.98
N ARG A 344 -6.53 -10.14 20.38
CA ARG A 344 -7.19 -10.64 19.17
C ARG A 344 -7.14 -9.56 18.09
N GLY A 345 -6.60 -9.91 16.93
CA GLY A 345 -6.72 -9.10 15.73
C GLY A 345 -7.71 -9.75 14.76
N LEU A 346 -8.64 -9.00 14.19
CA LEU A 346 -9.61 -9.48 13.20
C LEU A 346 -9.55 -8.61 11.95
N GLN A 347 -9.79 -9.24 10.79
CA GLN A 347 -9.87 -8.60 9.49
C GLN A 347 -10.89 -9.32 8.62
N THR A 348 -11.77 -8.57 7.94
CA THR A 348 -12.69 -9.09 6.93
C THR A 348 -12.24 -8.64 5.55
N ALA A 349 -11.65 -9.55 4.79
CA ALA A 349 -11.22 -9.32 3.42
C ALA A 349 -11.27 -10.63 2.63
N ASN A 350 -11.05 -10.58 1.33
CA ASN A 350 -10.83 -11.75 0.48
C ASN A 350 -10.10 -11.31 -0.78
N ALA A 351 -9.61 -12.24 -1.58
CA ALA A 351 -8.96 -11.93 -2.85
C ALA A 351 -9.36 -12.90 -3.93
N ASP A 352 -9.43 -12.45 -5.17
CA ASP A 352 -9.54 -13.32 -6.34
C ASP A 352 -8.97 -12.61 -7.58
N LEU A 353 -8.67 -13.41 -8.60
CA LEU A 353 -8.26 -12.93 -9.92
C LEU A 353 -9.49 -12.43 -10.68
N VAL A 354 -9.45 -11.18 -11.12
CA VAL A 354 -10.61 -10.54 -11.80
C VAL A 354 -10.39 -10.32 -13.30
N VAL A 355 -9.27 -10.74 -13.82
CA VAL A 355 -8.94 -10.61 -15.25
C VAL A 355 -8.52 -11.95 -15.83
N PHE A 356 -9.10 -12.30 -16.98
CA PHE A 356 -8.79 -13.55 -17.67
C PHE A 356 -7.33 -13.59 -18.10
N HIS A 357 -6.61 -14.64 -17.73
CA HIS A 357 -5.15 -14.82 -17.95
C HIS A 357 -4.27 -13.67 -17.41
N GLY A 358 -4.74 -12.94 -16.39
CA GLY A 358 -3.94 -11.89 -15.73
C GLY A 358 -2.76 -12.43 -14.92
N MET A 359 -2.84 -13.69 -14.48
CA MET A 359 -1.79 -14.43 -13.80
C MET A 359 -1.62 -15.83 -14.41
N GLN A 360 -0.41 -16.36 -14.36
CA GLN A 360 -0.06 -17.73 -14.71
C GLN A 360 0.37 -18.49 -13.46
N VAL A 361 -0.12 -19.71 -13.29
CA VAL A 361 0.35 -20.66 -12.28
C VAL A 361 1.26 -21.66 -12.98
N ILE A 362 2.52 -21.68 -12.60
CA ILE A 362 3.55 -22.50 -13.22
C ILE A 362 3.89 -23.63 -12.26
N THR A 363 3.88 -24.85 -12.76
CA THR A 363 4.31 -26.04 -12.01
C THR A 363 5.50 -26.67 -12.75
N GLN A 364 6.56 -26.97 -12.00
CA GLN A 364 7.74 -27.62 -12.54
C GLN A 364 7.50 -29.12 -12.85
N ALA A 365 8.30 -29.62 -13.72
CA ALA A 365 8.31 -31.05 -14.09
C ALA A 365 8.89 -31.91 -12.97
#